data_cb4ed3589a08274183e48a7b329d3f14
#
_entry.id   cb4ed3589a08274183e48a7b329d3f14
#
_cell.length_a   1.000
_cell.length_b   1.000
_cell.length_c   1.000
_cell.angle_alpha   90.00
_cell.angle_beta   90.00
_cell.angle_gamma   90.00
#
_symmetry.space_group_name_H-M   'P 1'
#
loop_
_entity.id
_entity.type
_entity.pdbx_description
1 polymer ?
#
loop_
_entity_poly.entity_id
_entity_poly.type
_entity_poly.pdbx_seq_one_letter_code
_entity_poly.pdbx_strand_id
1 'polypeptide(L)'
;MRRIMRLAFVAIAGFACMPAVVRAQQMPPVPVDKEVRIGKLDNGLTYYIRHNEYPKNQVDFYIAQKVGSILEEDDQRGLAHFLEHMCFNGTKNFPGNSMVKWLESVGVKFGYNLNAYTSIDETVYRISSVPTERIGVQDSCLMILSDWADGLLLNGKDIDEERAVIHEEWRSQLPPNMRILEKLLPELYPDSRYGHRLPIGTMEVVDHFPHQALRDYYEKWYRPDLQGIVVVGDIDVDRIEGKIKELFSKIEKPVNPAERVYYPVADNEKPIVAFGSDKEQDKYVAQIMFKYDALPDSLKGTMADITTAYLLDMAQMMLQIRLNELGQKADAPFAAASAFYGEFIMAKTKQAFQFAMLPKGNSFDEGLKAVYREALRVKRGGFTATEYARCRTEYLSQLEKAYNNRNQQENKTLAESYVRNFIDKKPIPGIETEYQMMSMIVNQIPVEAVNQVF
;
A
#
# COMPACT_ATOMS: atom_id res chain seq x y z
N MET A 1 -3.49 8.93 -19.91
CA MET A 1 -2.06 8.61 -19.78
C MET A 1 -1.15 9.24 -20.82
N ARG A 2 -1.30 9.05 -22.14
CA ARG A 2 -0.49 9.78 -23.15
C ARG A 2 -0.50 11.31 -22.94
N ARG A 3 -1.55 11.90 -22.40
CA ARG A 3 -1.66 13.33 -22.08
C ARG A 3 -0.93 13.69 -20.78
N ILE A 4 -1.03 12.89 -19.71
CA ILE A 4 -0.32 13.10 -18.43
C ILE A 4 1.20 13.02 -18.67
N MET A 5 1.67 12.06 -19.45
CA MET A 5 3.09 11.97 -19.84
C MET A 5 3.57 13.20 -20.62
N ARG A 6 2.73 13.80 -21.48
CA ARG A 6 3.09 15.04 -22.21
C ARG A 6 3.19 16.26 -21.28
N LEU A 7 2.47 16.29 -20.18
CA LEU A 7 2.44 17.38 -19.22
C LEU A 7 3.60 17.39 -18.21
N ALA A 8 3.99 16.20 -17.75
CA ALA A 8 5.23 16.08 -16.98
C ALA A 8 6.44 16.63 -17.78
N PHE A 9 6.39 16.53 -19.11
CA PHE A 9 7.38 17.14 -20.02
C PHE A 9 7.28 18.67 -20.11
N VAL A 10 6.10 19.25 -20.09
CA VAL A 10 5.90 20.70 -20.27
C VAL A 10 6.24 21.49 -19.00
N ALA A 11 5.94 20.95 -17.81
CA ALA A 11 6.24 21.60 -16.54
C ALA A 11 7.76 21.70 -16.25
N ILE A 12 8.58 20.83 -16.85
CA ILE A 12 10.05 20.79 -16.68
C ILE A 12 10.80 21.44 -17.86
N ALA A 13 10.14 21.62 -19.00
CA ALA A 13 10.76 22.20 -20.21
C ALA A 13 11.01 23.71 -20.17
N GLY A 14 10.69 24.40 -19.06
CA GLY A 14 11.02 25.83 -18.86
C GLY A 14 12.51 26.14 -18.71
N PHE A 15 13.40 25.14 -18.77
CA PHE A 15 14.84 25.29 -18.48
C PHE A 15 15.76 24.84 -19.61
N ALA A 16 15.47 25.02 -20.85
CA ALA A 16 16.51 25.09 -21.91
C ALA A 16 15.93 25.26 -23.31
N CYS A 17 16.09 26.43 -23.91
CA CYS A 17 16.07 26.61 -25.35
C CYS A 17 17.38 26.06 -25.95
N MET A 18 17.36 24.82 -26.45
CA MET A 18 18.29 24.29 -27.43
C MET A 18 17.59 23.28 -28.35
N PRO A 19 17.92 23.20 -29.66
CA PRO A 19 17.25 22.28 -30.58
C PRO A 19 17.56 20.83 -30.22
N ALA A 20 16.54 20.11 -29.74
CA ALA A 20 16.68 18.77 -29.22
C ALA A 20 16.47 17.73 -30.31
N VAL A 21 17.49 16.95 -30.54
CA VAL A 21 17.32 15.52 -30.88
C VAL A 21 16.57 14.89 -29.70
N VAL A 22 15.34 14.41 -29.93
CA VAL A 22 14.50 13.78 -28.90
C VAL A 22 15.14 12.45 -28.51
N ARG A 23 16.12 12.50 -27.60
CA ARG A 23 16.38 11.39 -26.70
C ARG A 23 15.26 11.44 -25.66
N ALA A 24 14.59 10.32 -25.41
CA ALA A 24 13.71 10.17 -24.27
C ALA A 24 14.52 10.55 -23.01
N GLN A 25 14.35 11.77 -22.54
CA GLN A 25 15.04 12.25 -21.34
C GLN A 25 14.50 11.42 -20.18
N GLN A 26 15.33 10.57 -19.60
CA GLN A 26 14.98 9.90 -18.34
C GLN A 26 14.69 10.98 -17.31
N MET A 27 13.48 10.95 -16.74
CA MET A 27 13.11 11.87 -15.68
C MET A 27 14.05 11.64 -14.49
N PRO A 28 14.58 12.71 -13.87
CA PRO A 28 15.52 12.57 -12.77
C PRO A 28 14.86 11.79 -11.62
N PRO A 29 15.61 10.90 -10.96
CA PRO A 29 15.12 10.24 -9.76
C PRO A 29 14.92 11.26 -8.64
N VAL A 30 13.95 11.00 -7.78
CA VAL A 30 13.78 11.75 -6.53
C VAL A 30 14.92 11.38 -5.60
N PRO A 31 15.58 12.34 -4.94
CA PRO A 31 16.58 12.05 -3.93
C PRO A 31 16.01 11.15 -2.83
N VAL A 32 16.80 10.21 -2.38
CA VAL A 32 16.45 9.37 -1.22
C VAL A 32 16.83 10.10 0.07
N ASP A 33 16.04 9.93 1.12
CA ASP A 33 16.37 10.44 2.45
C ASP A 33 17.77 9.98 2.88
N LYS A 34 18.64 10.93 3.17
CA LYS A 34 20.03 10.65 3.59
C LYS A 34 20.14 9.99 4.97
N GLU A 35 19.09 10.08 5.79
CA GLU A 35 19.04 9.52 7.13
C GLU A 35 18.68 8.02 7.13
N VAL A 36 18.15 7.47 6.04
CA VAL A 36 17.89 6.05 5.91
C VAL A 36 19.07 5.33 5.26
N ARG A 37 19.54 4.28 5.89
CA ARG A 37 20.50 3.34 5.30
C ARG A 37 19.75 2.26 4.54
N ILE A 38 19.95 2.21 3.23
CA ILE A 38 19.38 1.18 2.37
C ILE A 38 20.51 0.28 1.88
N GLY A 39 20.29 -1.02 1.95
CA GLY A 39 21.23 -1.99 1.41
C GLY A 39 20.54 -3.18 0.79
N LYS A 40 21.30 -3.95 0.03
CA LYS A 40 20.85 -5.19 -0.59
C LYS A 40 21.90 -6.27 -0.39
N LEU A 41 21.48 -7.43 0.11
CA LEU A 41 22.35 -8.59 0.28
C LEU A 41 22.55 -9.32 -1.06
N ASP A 42 23.59 -10.14 -1.15
CA ASP A 42 23.94 -10.91 -2.35
C ASP A 42 22.84 -11.91 -2.76
N ASN A 43 22.04 -12.37 -1.80
CA ASN A 43 20.88 -13.23 -2.05
C ASN A 43 19.64 -12.49 -2.56
N GLY A 44 19.69 -11.15 -2.60
CA GLY A 44 18.64 -10.31 -3.15
C GLY A 44 17.77 -9.58 -2.10
N LEU A 45 17.88 -9.92 -0.81
CA LEU A 45 17.12 -9.27 0.26
C LEU A 45 17.50 -7.80 0.38
N THR A 46 16.51 -6.94 0.49
CA THR A 46 16.67 -5.50 0.68
C THR A 46 16.44 -5.12 2.14
N TYR A 47 17.18 -4.15 2.68
CA TYR A 47 16.93 -3.65 4.03
C TYR A 47 16.98 -2.13 4.10
N TYR A 48 16.23 -1.59 5.05
CA TYR A 48 16.11 -0.18 5.40
C TYR A 48 16.34 -0.04 6.90
N ILE A 49 17.26 0.81 7.30
CA ILE A 49 17.57 1.06 8.71
C ILE A 49 17.60 2.56 8.92
N ARG A 50 16.85 3.05 9.93
CA ARG A 50 16.86 4.46 10.30
C ARG A 50 16.92 4.63 11.81
N HIS A 51 17.85 5.45 12.27
CA HIS A 51 17.80 5.96 13.63
C HIS A 51 16.70 7.03 13.75
N ASN A 52 15.82 6.89 14.76
CA ASN A 52 14.77 7.86 15.07
C ASN A 52 14.42 7.77 16.56
N GLU A 53 14.36 8.91 17.25
CA GLU A 53 14.10 8.98 18.69
C GLU A 53 12.65 9.34 19.03
N TYR A 54 11.69 9.09 18.16
CA TYR A 54 10.30 9.41 18.44
C TYR A 54 9.37 8.23 18.08
N PRO A 55 8.86 7.54 19.13
CA PRO A 55 9.16 7.67 20.56
C PRO A 55 10.59 7.21 20.92
N LYS A 56 11.17 7.82 21.97
CA LYS A 56 12.46 7.38 22.51
C LYS A 56 12.41 5.97 23.09
N ASN A 57 13.55 5.30 23.11
CA ASN A 57 13.72 3.97 23.69
C ASN A 57 12.80 2.91 23.07
N GLN A 58 12.38 3.11 21.83
CA GLN A 58 11.55 2.17 21.07
C GLN A 58 12.08 1.95 19.67
N VAL A 59 11.87 0.75 19.14
CA VAL A 59 12.19 0.37 17.77
C VAL A 59 11.07 -0.47 17.17
N ASP A 60 10.83 -0.26 15.88
CA ASP A 60 9.89 -1.01 15.07
C ASP A 60 10.64 -1.87 14.05
N PHE A 61 10.22 -3.13 13.93
CA PHE A 61 10.74 -4.12 13.00
C PHE A 61 9.66 -4.57 12.04
N TYR A 62 9.96 -4.56 10.76
CA TYR A 62 9.04 -5.05 9.71
C TYR A 62 9.78 -6.00 8.78
N ILE A 63 9.05 -7.01 8.30
CA ILE A 63 9.40 -7.74 7.08
C ILE A 63 8.24 -7.62 6.11
N ALA A 64 8.53 -7.10 4.93
CA ALA A 64 7.59 -6.94 3.85
C ALA A 64 7.87 -7.97 2.75
N GLN A 65 6.84 -8.66 2.31
CA GLN A 65 6.88 -9.65 1.25
C GLN A 65 6.15 -9.09 0.02
N LYS A 66 6.76 -9.14 -1.17
CA LYS A 66 6.06 -8.91 -2.45
C LYS A 66 5.26 -10.14 -2.86
N VAL A 67 4.59 -10.74 -1.90
CA VAL A 67 3.87 -12.01 -2.01
C VAL A 67 2.51 -11.85 -1.37
N GLY A 68 1.47 -12.24 -2.08
CA GLY A 68 0.10 -12.20 -1.62
C GLY A 68 -0.77 -13.17 -2.41
N SER A 69 -2.07 -13.15 -2.18
CA SER A 69 -3.01 -14.12 -2.73
C SER A 69 -3.07 -14.16 -4.26
N ILE A 70 -2.63 -13.11 -4.96
CA ILE A 70 -2.57 -13.08 -6.43
C ILE A 70 -1.65 -14.16 -7.03
N LEU A 71 -0.69 -14.65 -6.25
CA LEU A 71 0.28 -15.66 -6.68
C LEU A 71 -0.20 -17.10 -6.44
N GLU A 72 -1.33 -17.28 -5.79
CA GLU A 72 -1.95 -18.58 -5.55
C GLU A 72 -2.45 -19.20 -6.85
N GLU A 73 -2.31 -20.50 -7.01
CA GLU A 73 -3.06 -21.24 -8.01
C GLU A 73 -4.51 -21.47 -7.54
N ASP A 74 -5.39 -22.03 -8.40
CA ASP A 74 -6.80 -22.15 -8.05
C ASP A 74 -7.05 -23.10 -6.88
N ASP A 75 -6.23 -24.12 -6.73
CA ASP A 75 -6.23 -25.08 -5.61
C ASP A 75 -5.44 -24.60 -4.38
N GLN A 76 -4.91 -23.37 -4.43
CA GLN A 76 -4.16 -22.72 -3.35
C GLN A 76 -4.88 -21.49 -2.77
N ARG A 77 -6.12 -21.23 -3.15
CA ARG A 77 -6.85 -20.02 -2.74
C ARG A 77 -7.05 -19.96 -1.23
N GLY A 78 -6.35 -19.00 -0.61
CA GLY A 78 -6.31 -18.78 0.85
C GLY A 78 -4.97 -19.13 1.49
N LEU A 79 -4.03 -19.76 0.76
CA LEU A 79 -2.75 -20.19 1.35
C LEU A 79 -1.83 -19.04 1.70
N ALA A 80 -1.91 -17.90 1.01
CA ALA A 80 -1.13 -16.71 1.38
C ALA A 80 -1.50 -16.21 2.79
N HIS A 81 -2.79 -16.11 3.08
CA HIS A 81 -3.31 -15.71 4.38
C HIS A 81 -3.09 -16.81 5.43
N PHE A 82 -3.30 -18.07 5.05
CA PHE A 82 -3.02 -19.20 5.93
C PHE A 82 -1.54 -19.23 6.36
N LEU A 83 -0.63 -18.93 5.44
CA LEU A 83 0.80 -18.84 5.72
C LEU A 83 1.13 -17.70 6.68
N GLU A 84 0.41 -16.57 6.59
CA GLU A 84 0.52 -15.49 7.56
C GLU A 84 0.27 -15.99 8.99
N HIS A 85 -0.82 -16.73 9.22
CA HIS A 85 -1.14 -17.33 10.51
C HIS A 85 -0.05 -18.30 10.98
N MET A 86 0.46 -19.12 10.07
CA MET A 86 1.51 -20.09 10.40
C MET A 86 2.83 -19.44 10.83
N CYS A 87 3.08 -18.20 10.48
CA CYS A 87 4.22 -17.42 11.00
C CYS A 87 4.19 -17.26 12.53
N PHE A 88 3.02 -17.41 13.16
CA PHE A 88 2.85 -17.34 14.61
C PHE A 88 2.74 -18.72 15.27
N ASN A 89 2.66 -19.81 14.48
CA ASN A 89 2.41 -21.17 14.93
C ASN A 89 3.65 -22.09 14.96
N GLY A 90 4.83 -21.51 14.95
CA GLY A 90 6.09 -22.23 15.14
C GLY A 90 7.10 -22.02 14.05
N THR A 91 8.27 -21.59 14.50
CA THR A 91 9.44 -21.37 13.66
C THR A 91 10.63 -22.15 14.20
N LYS A 92 11.71 -22.18 13.43
CA LYS A 92 12.94 -22.93 13.74
C LYS A 92 13.52 -22.57 15.11
N ASN A 93 13.54 -21.29 15.47
CA ASN A 93 14.07 -20.82 16.75
C ASN A 93 12.98 -20.65 17.82
N PHE A 94 11.71 -20.60 17.44
CA PHE A 94 10.57 -20.40 18.34
C PHE A 94 9.46 -21.42 18.03
N PRO A 95 9.58 -22.67 18.52
CA PRO A 95 8.59 -23.72 18.24
C PRO A 95 7.23 -23.44 18.91
N GLY A 96 6.15 -23.80 18.25
CA GLY A 96 4.78 -23.60 18.71
C GLY A 96 4.49 -22.11 18.93
N ASN A 97 3.84 -21.77 20.02
CA ASN A 97 3.52 -20.37 20.37
C ASN A 97 4.57 -19.69 21.25
N SER A 98 5.80 -20.22 21.34
CA SER A 98 6.86 -19.69 22.20
C SER A 98 7.28 -18.28 21.81
N MET A 99 7.19 -17.91 20.53
CA MET A 99 7.49 -16.57 20.04
C MET A 99 6.52 -15.53 20.63
N VAL A 100 5.23 -15.78 20.53
CA VAL A 100 4.19 -14.86 21.04
C VAL A 100 4.36 -14.69 22.54
N LYS A 101 4.50 -15.78 23.30
CA LYS A 101 4.73 -15.75 24.76
C LYS A 101 6.00 -14.98 25.12
N TRP A 102 7.08 -15.17 24.36
CA TRP A 102 8.32 -14.46 24.60
C TRP A 102 8.16 -12.96 24.35
N LEU A 103 7.55 -12.57 23.22
CA LEU A 103 7.28 -11.16 22.88
C LEU A 103 6.39 -10.49 23.94
N GLU A 104 5.35 -11.17 24.42
CA GLU A 104 4.51 -10.68 25.51
C GLU A 104 5.30 -10.46 26.81
N SER A 105 6.25 -11.36 27.13
CA SER A 105 7.10 -11.24 28.32
C SER A 105 8.04 -10.04 28.29
N VAL A 106 8.30 -9.48 27.12
CA VAL A 106 9.12 -8.27 26.92
C VAL A 106 8.28 -7.01 26.63
N GLY A 107 6.95 -7.11 26.75
CA GLY A 107 6.03 -5.99 26.63
C GLY A 107 5.40 -5.78 25.26
N VAL A 108 5.66 -6.68 24.30
CA VAL A 108 5.06 -6.64 22.95
C VAL A 108 3.78 -7.49 22.94
N LYS A 109 2.63 -6.86 22.78
CA LYS A 109 1.31 -7.53 22.85
C LYS A 109 0.82 -7.93 21.47
N PHE A 110 0.34 -9.17 21.33
CA PHE A 110 -0.31 -9.67 20.12
C PHE A 110 -1.55 -8.85 19.78
N GLY A 111 -1.78 -8.59 18.50
CA GLY A 111 -2.89 -7.77 17.98
C GLY A 111 -2.68 -6.26 18.11
N TYR A 112 -1.76 -5.79 18.97
CA TYR A 112 -1.46 -4.37 19.14
C TYR A 112 -0.07 -4.00 18.60
N ASN A 113 0.99 -4.58 19.17
CA ASN A 113 2.38 -4.35 18.76
C ASN A 113 2.89 -5.41 17.79
N LEU A 114 2.47 -6.66 17.95
CA LEU A 114 2.73 -7.78 17.08
C LEU A 114 1.53 -7.97 16.17
N ASN A 115 1.70 -7.78 14.86
CA ASN A 115 0.61 -7.85 13.90
C ASN A 115 1.15 -8.20 12.50
N ALA A 116 0.26 -8.68 11.64
CA ALA A 116 0.52 -8.89 10.24
C ALA A 116 -0.72 -8.56 9.40
N TYR A 117 -0.56 -8.50 8.11
CA TYR A 117 -1.68 -8.51 7.16
C TYR A 117 -1.24 -9.13 5.85
N THR A 118 -2.16 -9.85 5.24
CA THR A 118 -2.05 -10.33 3.86
C THR A 118 -3.01 -9.57 2.96
N SER A 119 -2.49 -9.03 1.89
CA SER A 119 -3.24 -8.42 0.80
C SER A 119 -3.11 -9.27 -0.47
N ILE A 120 -3.68 -8.78 -1.57
CA ILE A 120 -3.61 -9.50 -2.84
C ILE A 120 -2.18 -9.58 -3.36
N ASP A 121 -1.41 -8.51 -3.25
CA ASP A 121 -0.07 -8.42 -3.83
C ASP A 121 1.08 -8.42 -2.81
N GLU A 122 0.79 -8.41 -1.52
CA GLU A 122 1.78 -8.25 -0.47
C GLU A 122 1.36 -8.87 0.86
N THR A 123 2.34 -9.25 1.67
CA THR A 123 2.16 -9.64 3.08
C THR A 123 3.20 -8.88 3.91
N VAL A 124 2.79 -8.30 5.02
CA VAL A 124 3.68 -7.53 5.89
C VAL A 124 3.50 -7.97 7.34
N TYR A 125 4.59 -8.27 7.99
CA TYR A 125 4.66 -8.58 9.42
C TYR A 125 5.36 -7.45 10.15
N ARG A 126 4.90 -7.15 11.36
CA ARG A 126 5.49 -6.09 12.18
C ARG A 126 5.58 -6.46 13.65
N ILE A 127 6.66 -6.04 14.28
CA ILE A 127 6.87 -6.02 15.73
C ILE A 127 7.19 -4.57 16.08
N SER A 128 6.25 -3.85 16.69
CA SER A 128 6.38 -2.41 16.93
C SER A 128 6.51 -2.06 18.41
N SER A 129 7.04 -0.87 18.67
CA SER A 129 7.24 -0.31 20.02
C SER A 129 8.07 -1.22 20.93
N VAL A 130 9.07 -1.92 20.36
CA VAL A 130 9.97 -2.80 21.12
C VAL A 130 10.91 -1.94 21.96
N PRO A 131 11.02 -2.20 23.30
CA PRO A 131 11.96 -1.47 24.13
C PRO A 131 13.43 -1.69 23.72
N THR A 132 14.20 -0.59 23.61
CA THR A 132 15.60 -0.64 23.18
C THR A 132 16.63 -0.82 24.29
N GLU A 133 16.20 -0.78 25.54
CA GLU A 133 17.10 -0.87 26.71
C GLU A 133 17.89 -2.19 26.78
N ARG A 134 17.36 -3.26 26.21
CA ARG A 134 17.99 -4.58 26.19
C ARG A 134 18.32 -5.01 24.78
N ILE A 135 19.59 -4.98 24.42
CA ILE A 135 20.10 -5.35 23.09
C ILE A 135 19.62 -6.75 22.65
N GLY A 136 19.59 -7.72 23.57
CA GLY A 136 19.14 -9.08 23.29
C GLY A 136 17.70 -9.17 22.81
N VAL A 137 16.83 -8.22 23.21
CA VAL A 137 15.44 -8.15 22.71
C VAL A 137 15.41 -7.75 21.23
N GLN A 138 16.24 -6.77 20.84
CA GLN A 138 16.37 -6.36 19.42
C GLN A 138 16.89 -7.50 18.56
N ASP A 139 17.90 -8.22 19.05
CA ASP A 139 18.51 -9.36 18.33
C ASP A 139 17.49 -10.50 18.14
N SER A 140 16.68 -10.76 19.16
CA SER A 140 15.61 -11.77 19.05
C SER A 140 14.51 -11.34 18.09
N CYS A 141 14.15 -10.05 18.03
CA CYS A 141 13.19 -9.56 17.03
C CYS A 141 13.74 -9.74 15.60
N LEU A 142 15.03 -9.45 15.36
CA LEU A 142 15.64 -9.73 14.05
C LEU A 142 15.71 -11.24 13.75
N MET A 143 15.90 -12.08 14.74
CA MET A 143 15.84 -13.55 14.59
C MET A 143 14.44 -14.01 14.21
N ILE A 144 13.39 -13.43 14.82
CA ILE A 144 11.99 -13.70 14.46
C ILE A 144 11.74 -13.32 12.99
N LEU A 145 12.19 -12.13 12.54
CA LEU A 145 12.07 -11.75 11.14
C LEU A 145 12.81 -12.71 10.21
N SER A 146 13.99 -13.22 10.63
CA SER A 146 14.74 -14.22 9.86
C SER A 146 13.99 -15.55 9.77
N ASP A 147 13.36 -15.98 10.87
CA ASP A 147 12.52 -17.18 10.88
C ASP A 147 11.26 -17.03 10.01
N TRP A 148 10.64 -15.86 10.00
CA TRP A 148 9.53 -15.59 9.08
C TRP A 148 9.99 -15.60 7.61
N ALA A 149 11.23 -15.19 7.35
CA ALA A 149 11.78 -15.20 6.00
C ALA A 149 12.06 -16.61 5.46
N ASP A 150 12.64 -17.51 6.29
CA ASP A 150 13.13 -18.84 5.86
C ASP A 150 13.23 -19.84 7.03
N GLY A 151 12.31 -19.82 7.95
CA GLY A 151 12.39 -20.69 9.13
C GLY A 151 11.07 -21.26 9.65
N LEU A 152 10.00 -21.25 8.86
CA LEU A 152 8.71 -21.79 9.29
C LEU A 152 8.76 -23.31 9.35
N LEU A 153 8.17 -23.91 10.40
CA LEU A 153 8.14 -25.34 10.59
C LEU A 153 7.04 -26.04 9.78
N LEU A 154 5.90 -25.39 9.61
CA LEU A 154 4.73 -25.86 8.86
C LEU A 154 4.38 -27.33 9.19
N ASN A 155 4.31 -27.65 10.50
CA ASN A 155 3.95 -28.99 10.96
C ASN A 155 2.51 -29.31 10.60
N GLY A 156 2.24 -30.53 10.16
CA GLY A 156 0.90 -30.93 9.72
C GLY A 156 -0.17 -30.78 10.81
N LYS A 157 0.17 -31.07 12.07
CA LYS A 157 -0.74 -30.89 13.19
C LYS A 157 -1.13 -29.43 13.39
N ASP A 158 -0.14 -28.52 13.35
CA ASP A 158 -0.38 -27.08 13.55
C ASP A 158 -1.20 -26.50 12.39
N ILE A 159 -0.96 -26.98 11.16
CA ILE A 159 -1.77 -26.64 9.98
C ILE A 159 -3.23 -27.08 10.17
N ASP A 160 -3.46 -28.32 10.60
CA ASP A 160 -4.83 -28.83 10.77
C ASP A 160 -5.59 -28.10 11.89
N GLU A 161 -4.92 -27.73 12.97
CA GLU A 161 -5.50 -26.92 14.05
C GLU A 161 -5.85 -25.51 13.58
N GLU A 162 -5.04 -24.90 12.70
CA GLU A 162 -5.25 -23.55 12.19
C GLU A 162 -6.42 -23.42 11.21
N ARG A 163 -6.79 -24.50 10.50
CA ARG A 163 -7.97 -24.49 9.60
C ARG A 163 -9.23 -23.98 10.31
N ALA A 164 -9.45 -24.42 11.55
CA ALA A 164 -10.61 -24.01 12.34
C ALA A 164 -10.57 -22.53 12.71
N VAL A 165 -9.39 -21.96 12.91
CA VAL A 165 -9.19 -20.53 13.21
C VAL A 165 -9.54 -19.68 11.98
N ILE A 166 -9.00 -20.03 10.82
CA ILE A 166 -9.31 -19.36 9.54
C ILE A 166 -10.80 -19.45 9.22
N HIS A 167 -11.40 -20.61 9.44
CA HIS A 167 -12.83 -20.82 9.21
C HIS A 167 -13.69 -19.94 10.12
N GLU A 168 -13.31 -19.82 11.38
CA GLU A 168 -14.00 -18.93 12.33
C GLU A 168 -13.82 -17.46 11.96
N GLU A 169 -12.64 -17.06 11.50
CA GLU A 169 -12.40 -15.71 10.99
C GLU A 169 -13.28 -15.42 9.78
N TRP A 170 -13.32 -16.30 8.79
CA TRP A 170 -14.19 -16.15 7.63
C TRP A 170 -15.66 -15.98 8.04
N ARG A 171 -16.10 -16.75 9.03
CA ARG A 171 -17.48 -16.72 9.52
C ARG A 171 -17.82 -15.46 10.29
N SER A 172 -16.88 -14.95 11.12
CA SER A 172 -17.17 -13.91 12.12
C SER A 172 -16.68 -12.52 11.71
N GLN A 173 -15.66 -12.42 10.87
CA GLN A 173 -14.95 -11.15 10.67
C GLN A 173 -15.15 -10.51 9.29
N LEU A 174 -15.80 -11.16 8.32
CA LEU A 174 -16.10 -10.49 7.06
C LEU A 174 -17.25 -9.48 7.23
N PRO A 175 -16.96 -8.17 7.29
CA PRO A 175 -18.01 -7.18 7.40
C PRO A 175 -18.90 -7.18 6.14
N PRO A 176 -20.14 -6.71 6.23
CA PRO A 176 -21.10 -6.75 5.12
C PRO A 176 -20.56 -6.20 3.80
N ASN A 177 -19.82 -5.10 3.85
CA ASN A 177 -19.21 -4.50 2.66
C ASN A 177 -18.16 -5.41 1.99
N MET A 178 -17.41 -6.21 2.74
CA MET A 178 -16.45 -7.18 2.18
C MET A 178 -17.16 -8.38 1.56
N ARG A 179 -18.24 -8.87 2.18
CA ARG A 179 -19.06 -9.94 1.58
C ARG A 179 -19.74 -9.48 0.28
N ILE A 180 -20.13 -8.18 0.21
CA ILE A 180 -20.64 -7.57 -1.03
C ILE A 180 -19.53 -7.49 -2.07
N LEU A 181 -18.37 -6.97 -1.68
CA LEU A 181 -17.22 -6.82 -2.60
C LEU A 181 -16.81 -8.18 -3.19
N GLU A 182 -16.70 -9.23 -2.37
CA GLU A 182 -16.37 -10.58 -2.83
C GLU A 182 -17.27 -11.03 -3.99
N LYS A 183 -18.59 -10.78 -3.88
CA LYS A 183 -19.55 -11.13 -4.93
C LYS A 183 -19.40 -10.28 -6.19
N LEU A 184 -18.96 -9.03 -6.05
CA LEU A 184 -18.82 -8.09 -7.16
C LEU A 184 -17.47 -8.18 -7.89
N LEU A 185 -16.43 -8.71 -7.25
CA LEU A 185 -15.10 -8.76 -7.84
C LEU A 185 -15.04 -9.40 -9.22
N PRO A 186 -15.72 -10.53 -9.51
CA PRO A 186 -15.70 -11.13 -10.84
C PRO A 186 -16.28 -10.21 -11.93
N GLU A 187 -17.28 -9.38 -11.61
CA GLU A 187 -17.85 -8.41 -12.53
C GLU A 187 -16.93 -7.19 -12.71
N LEU A 188 -16.26 -6.75 -11.64
CA LEU A 188 -15.39 -5.58 -11.63
C LEU A 188 -14.03 -5.86 -12.28
N TYR A 189 -13.60 -7.11 -12.25
CA TYR A 189 -12.36 -7.60 -12.84
C TYR A 189 -12.59 -8.74 -13.83
N PRO A 190 -13.34 -8.51 -14.91
CA PRO A 190 -13.54 -9.54 -15.91
C PRO A 190 -12.19 -9.95 -16.51
N ASP A 191 -11.97 -11.24 -16.63
CA ASP A 191 -10.75 -11.85 -17.19
C ASP A 191 -9.44 -11.55 -16.43
N SER A 192 -9.53 -11.08 -15.18
CA SER A 192 -8.35 -10.86 -14.33
C SER A 192 -8.38 -11.73 -13.06
N ARG A 193 -7.21 -12.17 -12.65
CA ARG A 193 -7.05 -12.92 -11.37
C ARG A 193 -7.54 -12.13 -10.16
N TYR A 194 -7.51 -10.80 -10.18
CA TYR A 194 -8.04 -9.95 -9.10
C TYR A 194 -9.52 -10.23 -8.78
N GLY A 195 -10.29 -10.71 -9.74
CA GLY A 195 -11.69 -11.10 -9.52
C GLY A 195 -11.89 -12.30 -8.61
N HIS A 196 -10.84 -13.08 -8.32
CA HIS A 196 -10.94 -14.36 -7.63
C HIS A 196 -9.83 -14.61 -6.60
N ARG A 197 -9.14 -13.58 -6.13
CA ARG A 197 -7.95 -13.72 -5.26
C ARG A 197 -8.04 -12.89 -3.99
N LEU A 198 -9.21 -12.88 -3.34
CA LEU A 198 -9.28 -12.36 -1.97
C LEU A 198 -8.40 -13.21 -1.04
N PRO A 199 -7.64 -12.60 -0.12
CA PRO A 199 -6.71 -13.33 0.75
C PRO A 199 -7.36 -14.40 1.61
N ILE A 200 -8.60 -14.20 2.06
CA ILE A 200 -9.33 -15.19 2.85
C ILE A 200 -9.54 -16.52 2.11
N GLY A 201 -9.45 -16.51 0.78
CA GLY A 201 -9.57 -17.69 -0.06
C GLY A 201 -10.97 -18.29 -0.11
N THR A 202 -11.04 -19.61 -0.31
CA THR A 202 -12.28 -20.37 -0.27
C THR A 202 -12.19 -21.43 0.80
N MET A 203 -13.26 -21.63 1.57
CA MET A 203 -13.28 -22.64 2.62
C MET A 203 -13.13 -24.06 2.06
N GLU A 204 -13.59 -24.29 0.84
CA GLU A 204 -13.35 -25.56 0.15
C GLU A 204 -11.85 -25.91 0.03
N VAL A 205 -11.03 -24.91 -0.33
CA VAL A 205 -9.57 -25.09 -0.39
C VAL A 205 -8.99 -25.13 1.03
N VAL A 206 -9.34 -24.17 1.90
CA VAL A 206 -8.81 -24.06 3.27
C VAL A 206 -9.02 -25.36 4.06
N ASP A 207 -10.18 -26.00 3.93
CA ASP A 207 -10.50 -27.23 4.67
C ASP A 207 -9.76 -28.47 4.14
N HIS A 208 -9.35 -28.48 2.84
CA HIS A 208 -8.92 -29.72 2.18
C HIS A 208 -7.54 -29.67 1.53
N PHE A 209 -6.86 -28.51 1.46
CA PHE A 209 -5.55 -28.46 0.83
C PHE A 209 -4.57 -29.45 1.53
N PRO A 210 -3.72 -30.19 0.77
CA PRO A 210 -2.70 -31.04 1.35
C PRO A 210 -1.60 -30.17 1.98
N HIS A 211 -1.06 -30.56 3.14
CA HIS A 211 0.01 -29.81 3.84
C HIS A 211 1.17 -29.44 2.92
N GLN A 212 1.48 -30.29 1.93
CA GLN A 212 2.55 -30.02 0.97
C GLN A 212 2.26 -28.80 0.10
N ALA A 213 1.01 -28.53 -0.24
CA ALA A 213 0.67 -27.34 -1.04
C ALA A 213 1.05 -26.03 -0.33
N LEU A 214 0.90 -25.96 1.00
CA LEU A 214 1.33 -24.81 1.79
C LEU A 214 2.85 -24.69 1.83
N ARG A 215 3.57 -25.80 1.98
CA ARG A 215 5.04 -25.82 1.93
C ARG A 215 5.55 -25.42 0.57
N ASP A 216 4.96 -25.95 -0.50
CA ASP A 216 5.32 -25.58 -1.89
C ASP A 216 5.09 -24.09 -2.16
N TYR A 217 4.00 -23.53 -1.62
CA TYR A 217 3.74 -22.08 -1.72
C TYR A 217 4.81 -21.27 -0.98
N TYR A 218 5.17 -21.68 0.25
CA TYR A 218 6.20 -21.04 1.06
C TYR A 218 7.56 -21.10 0.35
N GLU A 219 8.01 -22.27 -0.04
CA GLU A 219 9.31 -22.48 -0.72
C GLU A 219 9.40 -21.73 -2.06
N LYS A 220 8.28 -21.64 -2.80
CA LYS A 220 8.23 -20.93 -4.08
C LYS A 220 8.31 -19.42 -3.93
N TRP A 221 7.68 -18.84 -2.91
CA TRP A 221 7.44 -17.41 -2.85
C TRP A 221 8.14 -16.67 -1.71
N TYR A 222 8.38 -17.32 -0.55
CA TYR A 222 9.11 -16.68 0.56
C TYR A 222 10.61 -16.80 0.33
N ARG A 223 11.13 -15.90 -0.46
CA ARG A 223 12.52 -15.89 -0.89
C ARG A 223 13.12 -14.47 -0.82
N PRO A 224 14.44 -14.35 -0.57
CA PRO A 224 15.07 -13.08 -0.24
C PRO A 224 14.90 -11.98 -1.29
N ASP A 225 14.83 -12.29 -2.58
CA ASP A 225 14.64 -11.30 -3.65
C ASP A 225 13.26 -10.64 -3.65
N LEU A 226 12.27 -11.22 -2.95
CA LEU A 226 10.94 -10.66 -2.73
C LEU A 226 10.74 -10.09 -1.32
N GLN A 227 11.78 -10.06 -0.49
CA GLN A 227 11.71 -9.68 0.92
C GLN A 227 12.42 -8.36 1.20
N GLY A 228 11.82 -7.53 2.05
CA GLY A 228 12.39 -6.29 2.56
C GLY A 228 12.30 -6.19 4.07
N ILE A 229 13.44 -5.94 4.73
CA ILE A 229 13.52 -5.70 6.17
C ILE A 229 13.51 -4.20 6.42
N VAL A 230 12.70 -3.74 7.36
CA VAL A 230 12.70 -2.33 7.79
C VAL A 230 12.86 -2.27 9.30
N VAL A 231 13.84 -1.47 9.75
CA VAL A 231 14.09 -1.23 11.19
C VAL A 231 14.19 0.26 11.41
N VAL A 232 13.29 0.80 12.23
CA VAL A 232 13.25 2.24 12.55
C VAL A 232 13.09 2.43 14.05
N GLY A 233 13.96 3.21 14.66
CA GLY A 233 13.86 3.50 16.08
C GLY A 233 15.14 4.05 16.71
N ASP A 234 15.13 4.11 18.02
CA ASP A 234 16.27 4.56 18.82
C ASP A 234 17.31 3.43 18.93
N ILE A 235 18.10 3.29 17.87
CA ILE A 235 19.01 2.17 17.63
C ILE A 235 20.35 2.61 17.10
N ASP A 236 21.35 1.76 17.27
CA ASP A 236 22.63 1.84 16.55
C ASP A 236 22.49 1.19 15.17
N VAL A 237 22.56 2.02 14.13
CA VAL A 237 22.38 1.62 12.72
C VAL A 237 23.44 0.61 12.27
N ASP A 238 24.70 0.80 12.67
CA ASP A 238 25.80 -0.09 12.26
C ASP A 238 25.66 -1.47 12.89
N ARG A 239 25.26 -1.52 14.16
CA ARG A 239 24.97 -2.78 14.87
C ARG A 239 23.82 -3.55 14.23
N ILE A 240 22.71 -2.86 13.96
CA ILE A 240 21.54 -3.48 13.33
C ILE A 240 21.89 -4.00 11.94
N GLU A 241 22.63 -3.21 11.14
CA GLU A 241 23.09 -3.65 9.81
C GLU A 241 23.96 -4.90 9.90
N GLY A 242 24.93 -4.91 10.85
CA GLY A 242 25.76 -6.08 11.11
C GLY A 242 24.95 -7.32 11.45
N LYS A 243 23.89 -7.17 12.28
CA LYS A 243 23.01 -8.27 12.66
C LYS A 243 22.13 -8.76 11.52
N ILE A 244 21.61 -7.85 10.69
CA ILE A 244 20.87 -8.20 9.48
C ILE A 244 21.78 -9.02 8.54
N LYS A 245 22.99 -8.56 8.29
CA LYS A 245 23.97 -9.30 7.46
C LYS A 245 24.28 -10.68 8.05
N GLU A 246 24.47 -10.79 9.36
CA GLU A 246 24.75 -12.08 10.04
C GLU A 246 23.61 -13.08 9.87
N LEU A 247 22.36 -12.66 10.03
CA LEU A 247 21.20 -13.55 10.01
C LEU A 247 20.73 -13.87 8.58
N PHE A 248 20.51 -12.87 7.78
CA PHE A 248 19.82 -13.00 6.50
C PHE A 248 20.74 -13.39 5.33
N SER A 249 22.07 -13.18 5.43
CA SER A 249 22.98 -13.68 4.39
C SER A 249 23.11 -15.21 4.36
N LYS A 250 22.60 -15.89 5.39
CA LYS A 250 22.57 -17.37 5.46
C LYS A 250 21.41 -17.97 4.64
N ILE A 251 20.42 -17.16 4.32
CA ILE A 251 19.29 -17.59 3.48
C ILE A 251 19.80 -17.76 2.06
N GLU A 252 19.53 -18.91 1.47
CA GLU A 252 20.03 -19.23 0.15
C GLU A 252 19.44 -18.31 -0.92
N LYS A 253 20.29 -17.97 -1.91
CA LYS A 253 19.84 -17.25 -3.08
C LYS A 253 18.99 -18.17 -3.95
N PRO A 254 17.78 -17.75 -4.38
CA PRO A 254 16.93 -18.58 -5.21
C PRO A 254 17.58 -18.87 -6.57
N VAL A 255 17.51 -20.13 -7.02
CA VAL A 255 18.01 -20.59 -8.31
C VAL A 255 16.86 -20.75 -9.27
N ASN A 256 16.89 -20.07 -10.41
CA ASN A 256 15.81 -20.06 -11.40
C ASN A 256 14.42 -19.81 -10.77
N PRO A 257 14.26 -18.73 -10.00
CA PRO A 257 13.02 -18.47 -9.27
C PRO A 257 11.86 -18.24 -10.24
N ALA A 258 10.65 -18.62 -9.81
CA ALA A 258 9.43 -18.26 -10.52
C ALA A 258 9.30 -16.73 -10.64
N GLU A 259 8.86 -16.24 -11.79
CA GLU A 259 8.66 -14.81 -12.00
C GLU A 259 7.53 -14.28 -11.11
N ARG A 260 7.76 -13.14 -10.45
CA ARG A 260 6.72 -12.40 -9.73
C ARG A 260 5.93 -11.55 -10.73
N VAL A 261 4.85 -12.11 -11.25
CA VAL A 261 4.01 -11.46 -12.26
C VAL A 261 3.03 -10.49 -11.60
N TYR A 262 2.91 -9.26 -12.14
CA TYR A 262 1.84 -8.31 -11.84
C TYR A 262 0.76 -8.44 -12.91
N TYR A 263 -0.39 -8.99 -12.53
CA TYR A 263 -1.46 -9.31 -13.47
C TYR A 263 -2.15 -8.04 -13.98
N PRO A 264 -2.40 -7.93 -15.30
CA PRO A 264 -3.05 -6.76 -15.85
C PRO A 264 -4.55 -6.73 -15.53
N VAL A 265 -5.11 -5.53 -15.52
CA VAL A 265 -6.55 -5.28 -15.52
C VAL A 265 -6.90 -4.54 -16.80
N ALA A 266 -7.77 -5.13 -17.61
CA ALA A 266 -8.16 -4.56 -18.89
C ALA A 266 -9.01 -3.29 -18.72
N ASP A 267 -8.95 -2.41 -19.73
CA ASP A 267 -9.92 -1.33 -19.89
C ASP A 267 -11.28 -1.92 -20.34
N ASN A 268 -12.35 -1.18 -20.07
CA ASN A 268 -13.69 -1.53 -20.52
C ASN A 268 -14.21 -0.52 -21.54
N GLU A 269 -14.80 -1.01 -22.62
CA GLU A 269 -15.42 -0.16 -23.66
C GLU A 269 -16.74 0.45 -23.18
N LYS A 270 -17.49 -0.30 -22.39
CA LYS A 270 -18.77 0.12 -21.79
C LYS A 270 -18.63 0.20 -20.28
N PRO A 271 -19.39 1.07 -19.59
CA PRO A 271 -19.43 1.09 -18.13
C PRO A 271 -19.77 -0.30 -17.56
N ILE A 272 -18.97 -0.73 -16.58
CA ILE A 272 -19.32 -1.88 -15.75
C ILE A 272 -20.28 -1.37 -14.68
N VAL A 273 -21.43 -2.03 -14.53
CA VAL A 273 -22.43 -1.69 -13.52
C VAL A 273 -22.63 -2.92 -12.66
N ALA A 274 -22.16 -2.84 -11.42
CA ALA A 274 -22.23 -3.94 -10.46
C ALA A 274 -23.09 -3.57 -9.27
N PHE A 275 -23.95 -4.48 -8.83
CA PHE A 275 -24.85 -4.33 -7.69
C PHE A 275 -24.63 -5.46 -6.69
N GLY A 276 -24.46 -5.09 -5.43
CA GLY A 276 -24.36 -6.04 -4.35
C GLY A 276 -25.21 -5.64 -3.16
N SER A 277 -25.69 -6.62 -2.43
CA SER A 277 -26.43 -6.42 -1.19
C SER A 277 -26.06 -7.49 -0.16
N ASP A 278 -26.15 -7.10 1.10
CA ASP A 278 -26.04 -8.00 2.23
C ASP A 278 -27.13 -7.63 3.27
N LYS A 279 -27.70 -8.62 3.93
CA LYS A 279 -28.80 -8.43 4.89
C LYS A 279 -28.42 -7.57 6.10
N GLU A 280 -27.13 -7.49 6.40
CA GLU A 280 -26.58 -6.70 7.51
C GLU A 280 -26.06 -5.34 7.07
N GLN A 281 -26.11 -5.03 5.77
CA GLN A 281 -25.76 -3.72 5.22
C GLN A 281 -26.94 -2.77 5.34
N ASP A 282 -26.86 -1.83 6.25
CA ASP A 282 -27.93 -0.88 6.57
C ASP A 282 -27.89 0.41 5.72
N LYS A 283 -26.78 0.65 5.01
CA LYS A 283 -26.57 1.87 4.23
C LYS A 283 -26.29 1.56 2.77
N TYR A 284 -26.92 2.32 1.90
CA TYR A 284 -26.58 2.33 0.49
C TYR A 284 -25.35 3.18 0.26
N VAL A 285 -24.42 2.67 -0.52
CA VAL A 285 -23.25 3.41 -1.00
C VAL A 285 -23.19 3.26 -2.51
N ALA A 286 -23.08 4.37 -3.23
CA ALA A 286 -22.78 4.35 -4.66
C ALA A 286 -21.34 4.79 -4.88
N GLN A 287 -20.66 4.14 -5.84
CA GLN A 287 -19.32 4.51 -6.26
C GLN A 287 -19.27 4.69 -7.77
N ILE A 288 -18.54 5.71 -8.22
CA ILE A 288 -18.21 5.91 -9.62
C ILE A 288 -16.70 5.90 -9.72
N MET A 289 -16.16 5.02 -10.57
CA MET A 289 -14.71 4.84 -10.71
C MET A 289 -14.29 5.06 -12.16
N PHE A 290 -13.36 5.98 -12.37
CA PHE A 290 -12.74 6.24 -13.65
C PHE A 290 -11.37 5.59 -13.69
N LYS A 291 -11.28 4.42 -14.33
CA LYS A 291 -10.03 3.64 -14.42
C LYS A 291 -8.99 4.33 -15.30
N TYR A 292 -7.74 4.22 -14.90
CA TYR A 292 -6.57 4.56 -15.71
C TYR A 292 -5.39 3.65 -15.33
N ASP A 293 -4.39 3.56 -16.20
CA ASP A 293 -3.23 2.71 -15.92
C ASP A 293 -2.39 3.26 -14.77
N ALA A 294 -1.88 2.38 -13.94
CA ALA A 294 -0.88 2.73 -12.96
C ALA A 294 0.36 3.37 -13.62
N LEU A 295 1.08 4.19 -12.88
CA LEU A 295 2.31 4.81 -13.38
C LEU A 295 3.29 3.69 -13.78
N PRO A 296 3.87 3.75 -15.00
CA PRO A 296 4.87 2.77 -15.42
C PRO A 296 6.05 2.71 -14.45
N ASP A 297 6.59 1.52 -14.25
CA ASP A 297 7.71 1.28 -13.31
C ASP A 297 8.94 2.14 -13.61
N SER A 298 9.16 2.51 -14.87
CA SER A 298 10.25 3.40 -15.29
C SER A 298 10.09 4.85 -14.81
N LEU A 299 8.89 5.24 -14.39
CA LEU A 299 8.58 6.59 -13.88
C LEU A 299 8.39 6.62 -12.36
N LYS A 300 8.23 5.47 -11.72
CA LYS A 300 8.13 5.39 -10.25
C LYS A 300 9.45 5.83 -9.60
N GLY A 301 9.34 6.54 -8.49
CA GLY A 301 10.50 7.09 -7.79
C GLY A 301 11.20 8.26 -8.52
N THR A 302 10.60 8.82 -9.55
CA THR A 302 11.12 9.97 -10.29
C THR A 302 10.32 11.24 -10.01
N MET A 303 10.83 12.37 -10.51
CA MET A 303 10.10 13.65 -10.44
C MET A 303 8.73 13.61 -11.13
N ALA A 304 8.54 12.72 -12.12
CA ALA A 304 7.22 12.50 -12.72
C ALA A 304 6.23 11.88 -11.73
N ASP A 305 6.68 10.98 -10.89
CA ASP A 305 5.85 10.34 -9.86
C ASP A 305 5.32 11.39 -8.86
N ILE A 306 6.21 12.15 -8.25
CA ILE A 306 5.83 13.21 -7.29
C ILE A 306 4.94 14.27 -7.94
N THR A 307 5.27 14.69 -9.17
CA THR A 307 4.46 15.72 -9.86
C THR A 307 3.07 15.17 -10.17
N THR A 308 2.95 13.90 -10.62
CA THR A 308 1.66 13.27 -10.89
C THR A 308 0.83 13.13 -9.62
N ALA A 309 1.45 12.71 -8.52
CA ALA A 309 0.79 12.64 -7.22
C ALA A 309 0.25 14.02 -6.79
N TYR A 310 1.07 15.06 -6.86
CA TYR A 310 0.64 16.43 -6.55
C TYR A 310 -0.54 16.90 -7.40
N LEU A 311 -0.53 16.63 -8.71
CA LEU A 311 -1.64 17.03 -9.60
C LEU A 311 -2.95 16.31 -9.21
N LEU A 312 -2.87 15.03 -8.87
CA LEU A 312 -4.02 14.25 -8.41
C LEU A 312 -4.51 14.71 -7.03
N ASP A 313 -3.60 15.02 -6.10
CA ASP A 313 -3.94 15.58 -4.80
C ASP A 313 -4.70 16.91 -4.93
N MET A 314 -4.21 17.81 -5.78
CA MET A 314 -4.90 19.09 -6.03
C MET A 314 -6.30 18.87 -6.64
N ALA A 315 -6.43 17.98 -7.61
CA ALA A 315 -7.73 17.65 -8.21
C ALA A 315 -8.68 17.06 -7.18
N GLN A 316 -8.21 16.13 -6.34
CA GLN A 316 -8.98 15.55 -5.25
C GLN A 316 -9.43 16.60 -4.24
N MET A 317 -8.52 17.46 -3.77
CA MET A 317 -8.83 18.51 -2.79
C MET A 317 -9.90 19.47 -3.30
N MET A 318 -9.77 19.97 -4.53
CA MET A 318 -10.73 20.90 -5.13
C MET A 318 -12.10 20.23 -5.34
N LEU A 319 -12.14 18.98 -5.79
CA LEU A 319 -13.39 18.22 -5.91
C LEU A 319 -14.03 17.96 -4.56
N GLN A 320 -13.27 17.60 -3.56
CA GLN A 320 -13.79 17.37 -2.22
C GLN A 320 -14.44 18.64 -1.64
N ILE A 321 -13.83 19.82 -1.87
CA ILE A 321 -14.42 21.10 -1.46
C ILE A 321 -15.75 21.33 -2.16
N ARG A 322 -15.83 21.12 -3.48
CA ARG A 322 -17.10 21.28 -4.23
C ARG A 322 -18.18 20.32 -3.72
N LEU A 323 -17.84 19.06 -3.44
CA LEU A 323 -18.77 18.07 -2.90
C LEU A 323 -19.24 18.47 -1.49
N ASN A 324 -18.35 18.98 -0.64
CA ASN A 324 -18.71 19.48 0.68
C ASN A 324 -19.66 20.69 0.60
N GLU A 325 -19.39 21.63 -0.29
CA GLU A 325 -20.27 22.79 -0.53
C GLU A 325 -21.67 22.39 -1.03
N LEU A 326 -21.75 21.36 -1.88
CA LEU A 326 -23.02 20.78 -2.29
C LEU A 326 -23.76 20.09 -1.13
N GLY A 327 -23.03 19.35 -0.29
CA GLY A 327 -23.58 18.64 0.87
C GLY A 327 -24.12 19.56 1.98
N GLN A 328 -23.62 20.81 2.05
CA GLN A 328 -24.07 21.81 3.03
C GLN A 328 -25.37 22.52 2.66
N LYS A 329 -25.85 22.35 1.44
CA LYS A 329 -27.12 22.96 1.00
C LYS A 329 -28.32 22.31 1.68
N ALA A 330 -29.37 23.08 1.93
CA ALA A 330 -30.59 22.58 2.54
C ALA A 330 -31.27 21.47 1.71
N ASP A 331 -31.14 21.58 0.39
CA ASP A 331 -31.63 20.62 -0.62
C ASP A 331 -30.59 19.64 -1.09
N ALA A 332 -29.52 19.44 -0.30
CA ALA A 332 -28.43 18.52 -0.64
C ALA A 332 -28.96 17.13 -1.04
N PRO A 333 -28.59 16.60 -2.22
CA PRO A 333 -29.14 15.36 -2.75
C PRO A 333 -28.49 14.10 -2.13
N PHE A 334 -27.48 14.25 -1.30
CA PHE A 334 -26.78 13.18 -0.62
C PHE A 334 -26.46 13.57 0.84
N ALA A 335 -26.28 12.57 1.69
CA ALA A 335 -25.86 12.77 3.08
C ALA A 335 -24.36 13.03 3.19
N ALA A 336 -23.57 12.35 2.35
CA ALA A 336 -22.12 12.57 2.21
C ALA A 336 -21.66 12.18 0.79
N ALA A 337 -20.60 12.85 0.33
CA ALA A 337 -19.92 12.45 -0.89
C ALA A 337 -18.42 12.72 -0.73
N SER A 338 -17.59 11.86 -1.32
CA SER A 338 -16.14 11.98 -1.31
C SER A 338 -15.55 11.72 -2.68
N ALA A 339 -14.40 12.37 -2.93
CA ALA A 339 -13.57 12.15 -4.10
C ALA A 339 -12.19 11.70 -3.62
N PHE A 340 -11.64 10.65 -4.23
CA PHE A 340 -10.32 10.12 -3.93
C PHE A 340 -9.72 9.41 -5.13
N TYR A 341 -8.42 9.16 -5.11
CA TYR A 341 -7.74 8.38 -6.14
C TYR A 341 -6.86 7.33 -5.48
N GLY A 342 -6.55 6.28 -6.21
CA GLY A 342 -5.72 5.18 -5.74
C GLY A 342 -5.82 3.96 -6.65
N GLU A 343 -5.46 2.82 -6.11
CA GLU A 343 -5.64 1.54 -6.80
C GLU A 343 -7.12 1.35 -7.17
N PHE A 344 -7.36 0.82 -8.37
CA PHE A 344 -8.70 0.39 -8.74
C PHE A 344 -9.07 -0.80 -7.86
N ILE A 345 -9.79 -0.52 -6.79
CA ILE A 345 -10.16 -1.41 -5.69
C ILE A 345 -8.91 -1.96 -4.98
N MET A 346 -8.16 -2.87 -5.61
CA MET A 346 -6.99 -3.55 -5.03
C MET A 346 -5.91 -3.93 -6.06
N ALA A 347 -6.03 -3.46 -7.30
CA ALA A 347 -5.11 -3.86 -8.37
C ALA A 347 -3.89 -2.95 -8.46
N LYS A 348 -2.69 -3.49 -8.27
CA LYS A 348 -1.42 -2.75 -8.42
C LYS A 348 -1.18 -2.19 -9.83
N THR A 349 -1.77 -2.81 -10.85
CA THR A 349 -1.59 -2.46 -12.25
C THR A 349 -2.60 -1.46 -12.79
N LYS A 350 -3.67 -1.17 -12.02
CA LYS A 350 -4.74 -0.27 -12.43
C LYS A 350 -5.10 0.68 -11.30
N GLN A 351 -5.26 1.95 -11.65
CA GLN A 351 -5.71 2.97 -10.71
C GLN A 351 -7.08 3.50 -11.12
N ALA A 352 -7.72 4.21 -10.22
CA ALA A 352 -8.96 4.91 -10.50
C ALA A 352 -9.02 6.24 -9.75
N PHE A 353 -9.62 7.24 -10.39
CA PHE A 353 -10.19 8.38 -9.70
C PHE A 353 -11.64 8.04 -9.35
N GLN A 354 -12.01 8.22 -8.09
CA GLN A 354 -13.21 7.60 -7.53
C GLN A 354 -14.06 8.63 -6.80
N PHE A 355 -15.37 8.44 -6.88
CA PHE A 355 -16.36 9.14 -6.10
C PHE A 355 -17.17 8.12 -5.32
N ALA A 356 -17.34 8.37 -4.03
CA ALA A 356 -18.27 7.62 -3.20
C ALA A 356 -19.39 8.54 -2.73
N MET A 357 -20.62 8.06 -2.68
CA MET A 357 -21.79 8.81 -2.29
C MET A 357 -22.68 7.99 -1.37
N LEU A 358 -23.11 8.60 -0.27
CA LEU A 358 -24.12 8.11 0.65
C LEU A 358 -25.43 8.87 0.38
N PRO A 359 -26.50 8.22 -0.10
CA PRO A 359 -27.75 8.90 -0.41
C PRO A 359 -28.44 9.46 0.86
N LYS A 360 -29.26 10.48 0.68
CA LYS A 360 -30.12 11.03 1.72
C LYS A 360 -31.51 10.44 1.57
N GLY A 361 -31.92 9.58 2.49
CA GLY A 361 -33.19 8.87 2.37
C GLY A 361 -33.27 8.05 1.07
N ASN A 362 -34.30 8.28 0.28
CA ASN A 362 -34.53 7.59 -1.00
C ASN A 362 -33.96 8.32 -2.23
N SER A 363 -33.12 9.35 -2.04
CA SER A 363 -32.56 10.19 -3.12
C SER A 363 -31.32 9.58 -3.78
N PHE A 364 -31.30 8.28 -4.04
CA PHE A 364 -30.14 7.61 -4.64
C PHE A 364 -29.79 8.17 -6.02
N ASP A 365 -30.77 8.29 -6.91
CA ASP A 365 -30.57 8.75 -8.29
C ASP A 365 -30.12 10.21 -8.34
N GLU A 366 -30.73 11.08 -7.56
CA GLU A 366 -30.38 12.49 -7.50
C GLU A 366 -28.99 12.69 -6.94
N GLY A 367 -28.62 11.94 -5.89
CA GLY A 367 -27.28 11.97 -5.30
C GLY A 367 -26.22 11.52 -6.30
N LEU A 368 -26.45 10.39 -6.97
CA LEU A 368 -25.52 9.87 -7.99
C LEU A 368 -25.37 10.84 -9.16
N LYS A 369 -26.49 11.39 -9.66
CA LYS A 369 -26.47 12.41 -10.73
C LYS A 369 -25.73 13.68 -10.31
N ALA A 370 -25.88 14.12 -9.06
CA ALA A 370 -25.21 15.31 -8.57
C ALA A 370 -23.69 15.13 -8.52
N VAL A 371 -23.20 14.01 -7.99
CA VAL A 371 -21.78 13.67 -7.98
C VAL A 371 -21.21 13.54 -9.40
N TYR A 372 -21.92 12.83 -10.29
CA TYR A 372 -21.51 12.68 -11.68
C TYR A 372 -21.50 14.01 -12.45
N ARG A 373 -22.45 14.91 -12.18
CA ARG A 373 -22.46 16.27 -12.76
C ARG A 373 -21.23 17.06 -12.35
N GLU A 374 -20.78 16.94 -11.09
CA GLU A 374 -19.55 17.61 -10.64
C GLU A 374 -18.33 17.09 -11.38
N ALA A 375 -18.19 15.77 -11.56
CA ALA A 375 -17.14 15.20 -12.38
C ALA A 375 -17.18 15.75 -13.83
N LEU A 376 -18.38 15.81 -14.43
CA LEU A 376 -18.55 16.37 -15.78
C LEU A 376 -18.26 17.89 -15.84
N ARG A 377 -18.56 18.66 -14.79
CA ARG A 377 -18.23 20.10 -14.73
C ARG A 377 -16.73 20.29 -14.76
N VAL A 378 -15.99 19.50 -13.99
CA VAL A 378 -14.51 19.54 -14.03
C VAL A 378 -14.00 19.13 -15.40
N LYS A 379 -14.50 18.06 -15.98
CA LYS A 379 -14.10 17.60 -17.31
C LYS A 379 -14.31 18.65 -18.41
N ARG A 380 -15.37 19.46 -18.33
CA ARG A 380 -15.77 20.46 -19.34
C ARG A 380 -15.17 21.83 -19.11
N GLY A 381 -15.13 22.28 -17.87
CA GLY A 381 -14.74 23.64 -17.50
C GLY A 381 -13.47 23.75 -16.63
N GLY A 382 -12.99 22.63 -16.14
CA GLY A 382 -11.83 22.60 -15.25
C GLY A 382 -12.10 23.17 -13.85
N PHE A 383 -11.02 23.33 -13.11
CA PHE A 383 -10.95 24.09 -11.87
C PHE A 383 -10.54 25.53 -12.18
N THR A 384 -10.98 26.45 -11.35
CA THR A 384 -10.60 27.86 -11.47
C THR A 384 -9.25 28.13 -10.82
N ALA A 385 -8.59 29.20 -11.26
CA ALA A 385 -7.33 29.65 -10.65
C ALA A 385 -7.48 29.96 -9.14
N THR A 386 -8.66 30.44 -8.71
CA THR A 386 -8.94 30.76 -7.30
C THR A 386 -9.07 29.48 -6.45
N GLU A 387 -9.77 28.47 -6.93
CA GLU A 387 -9.85 27.16 -6.24
C GLU A 387 -8.46 26.57 -6.08
N TYR A 388 -7.70 26.54 -7.16
CA TYR A 388 -6.34 26.01 -7.15
C TYR A 388 -5.43 26.80 -6.20
N ALA A 389 -5.46 28.12 -6.22
CA ALA A 389 -4.65 28.96 -5.32
C ALA A 389 -4.92 28.66 -3.84
N ARG A 390 -6.21 28.47 -3.47
CA ARG A 390 -6.61 28.10 -2.10
C ARG A 390 -6.05 26.73 -1.70
N CYS A 391 -6.25 25.70 -2.54
CA CYS A 391 -5.75 24.35 -2.26
C CYS A 391 -4.21 24.30 -2.23
N ARG A 392 -3.55 25.02 -3.12
CA ARG A 392 -2.08 25.14 -3.13
C ARG A 392 -1.56 25.77 -1.83
N THR A 393 -2.20 26.82 -1.33
CA THR A 393 -1.83 27.45 -0.05
C THR A 393 -2.00 26.48 1.11
N GLU A 394 -3.09 25.73 1.14
CA GLU A 394 -3.33 24.72 2.16
C GLU A 394 -2.28 23.59 2.10
N TYR A 395 -1.97 23.09 0.90
CA TYR A 395 -0.92 22.07 0.70
C TYR A 395 0.43 22.56 1.24
N LEU A 396 0.84 23.77 0.87
CA LEU A 396 2.11 24.35 1.34
C LEU A 396 2.12 24.55 2.87
N SER A 397 0.99 24.94 3.46
CA SER A 397 0.87 25.07 4.91
C SER A 397 0.99 23.72 5.63
N GLN A 398 0.40 22.66 5.08
CA GLN A 398 0.52 21.30 5.64
C GLN A 398 1.96 20.79 5.51
N LEU A 399 2.60 21.02 4.38
CA LEU A 399 3.99 20.65 4.14
C LEU A 399 4.95 21.38 5.08
N GLU A 400 4.72 22.68 5.32
CA GLU A 400 5.49 23.47 6.30
C GLU A 400 5.31 22.97 7.72
N LYS A 401 4.08 22.62 8.12
CA LYS A 401 3.81 22.00 9.43
C LYS A 401 4.56 20.66 9.58
N ALA A 402 4.52 19.82 8.55
CA ALA A 402 5.25 18.55 8.55
C ALA A 402 6.77 18.78 8.70
N TYR A 403 7.32 19.76 7.98
CA TYR A 403 8.72 20.14 8.09
C TYR A 403 9.07 20.68 9.49
N ASN A 404 8.24 21.52 10.08
CA ASN A 404 8.47 22.08 11.42
C ASN A 404 8.40 20.99 12.50
N ASN A 405 7.59 19.97 12.30
CA ASN A 405 7.44 18.82 13.20
C ASN A 405 8.34 17.63 12.83
N ARG A 406 9.31 17.77 11.95
CA ARG A 406 10.13 16.69 11.41
C ARG A 406 10.82 15.80 12.47
N ASN A 407 11.16 16.38 13.61
CA ASN A 407 11.77 15.66 14.73
C ASN A 407 10.75 14.87 15.59
N GLN A 408 9.46 14.95 15.24
CA GLN A 408 8.35 14.25 15.90
C GLN A 408 7.67 13.25 14.96
N GLN A 409 8.36 12.83 13.90
CA GLN A 409 7.86 11.75 13.05
C GLN A 409 7.97 10.43 13.79
N GLU A 410 6.85 9.73 13.90
CA GLU A 410 6.81 8.45 14.60
C GLU A 410 7.57 7.36 13.82
N ASN A 411 8.22 6.45 14.56
CA ASN A 411 8.90 5.28 13.99
C ASN A 411 8.02 4.54 12.99
N LYS A 412 6.76 4.33 13.36
CA LYS A 412 5.76 3.66 12.52
C LYS A 412 5.57 4.35 11.16
N THR A 413 5.41 5.68 11.15
CA THR A 413 5.18 6.46 9.91
C THR A 413 6.37 6.34 8.96
N LEU A 414 7.58 6.43 9.50
CA LEU A 414 8.81 6.25 8.71
C LEU A 414 8.92 4.82 8.20
N ALA A 415 8.71 3.82 9.05
CA ALA A 415 8.77 2.41 8.66
C ALA A 415 7.77 2.06 7.56
N GLU A 416 6.52 2.52 7.67
CA GLU A 416 5.49 2.32 6.66
C GLU A 416 5.86 2.98 5.31
N SER A 417 6.52 4.14 5.33
CA SER A 417 7.01 4.78 4.10
C SER A 417 8.09 3.93 3.40
N TYR A 418 9.00 3.31 4.17
CA TYR A 418 10.02 2.42 3.62
C TYR A 418 9.43 1.10 3.12
N VAL A 419 8.42 0.55 3.81
CA VAL A 419 7.63 -0.59 3.29
C VAL A 419 7.01 -0.24 1.94
N ARG A 420 6.40 0.95 1.82
CA ARG A 420 5.81 1.40 0.53
C ARG A 420 6.87 1.64 -0.54
N ASN A 421 8.06 2.13 -0.18
CA ASN A 421 9.16 2.24 -1.12
C ASN A 421 9.61 0.86 -1.62
N PHE A 422 9.78 -0.10 -0.72
CA PHE A 422 10.14 -1.47 -1.10
C PHE A 422 9.10 -2.10 -2.02
N ILE A 423 7.82 -2.06 -1.65
CA ILE A 423 6.74 -2.75 -2.39
C ILE A 423 6.38 -2.02 -3.68
N ASP A 424 6.14 -0.72 -3.60
CA ASP A 424 5.52 0.08 -4.66
C ASP A 424 6.50 1.03 -5.37
N LYS A 425 7.76 1.08 -4.92
CA LYS A 425 8.79 2.05 -5.37
C LYS A 425 8.38 3.51 -5.10
N LYS A 426 7.53 3.79 -4.10
CA LYS A 426 7.16 5.16 -3.77
C LYS A 426 8.38 5.97 -3.35
N PRO A 427 8.51 7.23 -3.78
CA PRO A 427 9.63 8.09 -3.39
C PRO A 427 9.69 8.30 -1.88
N ILE A 428 10.91 8.36 -1.33
CA ILE A 428 11.20 8.62 0.08
C ILE A 428 12.25 9.73 0.23
N PRO A 429 11.96 10.97 -0.18
CA PRO A 429 12.96 12.05 -0.15
C PRO A 429 13.37 12.52 1.25
N GLY A 430 12.62 12.12 2.28
CA GLY A 430 12.67 12.74 3.59
C GLY A 430 12.03 14.14 3.59
N ILE A 431 11.45 14.54 4.71
CA ILE A 431 10.62 15.75 4.79
C ILE A 431 11.39 17.04 4.48
N GLU A 432 12.69 17.13 4.80
CA GLU A 432 13.49 18.30 4.48
C GLU A 432 13.64 18.51 2.97
N THR A 433 13.98 17.44 2.27
CA THR A 433 14.12 17.45 0.80
C THR A 433 12.76 17.67 0.13
N GLU A 434 11.71 17.01 0.63
CA GLU A 434 10.35 17.17 0.12
C GLU A 434 9.87 18.61 0.27
N TYR A 435 10.05 19.23 1.44
CA TYR A 435 9.68 20.61 1.68
C TYR A 435 10.40 21.57 0.74
N GLN A 436 11.71 21.46 0.59
CA GLN A 436 12.49 22.30 -0.30
C GLN A 436 12.06 22.15 -1.76
N MET A 437 11.95 20.91 -2.21
CA MET A 437 11.62 20.58 -3.59
C MET A 437 10.20 21.01 -3.94
N MET A 438 9.20 20.66 -3.12
CA MET A 438 7.81 20.95 -3.40
C MET A 438 7.49 22.44 -3.27
N SER A 439 8.13 23.17 -2.32
CA SER A 439 7.98 24.62 -2.21
C SER A 439 8.43 25.36 -3.48
N MET A 440 9.38 24.83 -4.22
CA MET A 440 9.82 25.40 -5.51
C MET A 440 8.90 24.99 -6.66
N ILE A 441 8.58 23.70 -6.76
CA ILE A 441 7.86 23.11 -7.90
C ILE A 441 6.41 23.58 -7.94
N VAL A 442 5.72 23.57 -6.80
CA VAL A 442 4.28 23.86 -6.69
C VAL A 442 3.94 25.27 -7.19
N ASN A 443 4.83 26.21 -6.99
CA ASN A 443 4.64 27.60 -7.48
C ASN A 443 4.76 27.75 -9.00
N GLN A 444 5.34 26.76 -9.69
CA GLN A 444 5.51 26.75 -11.14
C GLN A 444 4.40 25.98 -11.87
N ILE A 445 3.60 25.21 -11.15
CA ILE A 445 2.53 24.39 -11.72
C ILE A 445 1.27 25.26 -11.89
N PRO A 446 0.78 25.48 -13.11
CA PRO A 446 -0.46 26.22 -13.34
C PRO A 446 -1.69 25.33 -13.16
N VAL A 447 -2.87 25.93 -12.96
CA VAL A 447 -4.14 25.20 -12.81
C VAL A 447 -4.47 24.36 -14.06
N GLU A 448 -4.03 24.79 -15.23
CA GLU A 448 -4.22 24.08 -16.51
C GLU A 448 -3.57 22.68 -16.47
N ALA A 449 -2.44 22.53 -15.77
CA ALA A 449 -1.80 21.23 -15.59
C ALA A 449 -2.69 20.30 -14.73
N VAL A 450 -3.32 20.81 -13.67
CA VAL A 450 -4.28 20.04 -12.86
C VAL A 450 -5.53 19.68 -13.67
N ASN A 451 -6.03 20.61 -14.51
CA ASN A 451 -7.19 20.38 -15.36
C ASN A 451 -6.98 19.28 -16.42
N GLN A 452 -5.73 18.94 -16.71
CA GLN A 452 -5.42 17.93 -17.73
C GLN A 452 -5.36 16.50 -17.16
N VAL A 453 -5.36 16.29 -15.83
CA VAL A 453 -5.44 14.95 -15.23
C VAL A 453 -6.87 14.37 -15.26
N PHE A 454 -7.87 15.17 -15.60
CA PHE A 454 -9.28 14.87 -15.79
C PHE A 454 -9.62 14.89 -17.29
#